data_9b2d867e93db0951fb2aaf576bc34f69
#
_entry.id   9b2d867e93db0951fb2aaf576bc34f69
#
_cell.length_a   1.000
_cell.length_b   1.000
_cell.length_c   1.000
_cell.angle_alpha   90.00
_cell.angle_beta   90.00
_cell.angle_gamma   90.00
#
_symmetry.space_group_name_H-M   'P 1'
#
loop_
_entity.id
_entity.type
_entity.pdbx_description
1 polymer ?
#
loop_
_entity_poly.entity_id
_entity_poly.type
_entity_poly.pdbx_seq_one_letter_code
_entity_poly.pdbx_strand_id
1 'polypeptide(L)'
;MGDRAVTDARPVGFFDSGLGGLCILEAFKRLCPAESTVYLADSAHCPYGNRPAAEIVRLSEANYRTLAKKYGCKMVVVACNTATAAAIDTLRAKHPKMPFIGLEPAVKPAALRSKTGVVGVLATAGTFSGRLYNETKAKFAKDVTVIAAVADEFVAIVESLGGAKVEGLPAARRARIEAAVRRRIEPLLAAGADHVVLGCTHFPHLKSVIERVAAGRAAVLDPSDAVARQARRVLAARGLLAPSGEPVHVFLRSGG
;
A
#
# COMPACT_ATOMS: atom_id res chain seq x y z
N MET A 1 0.00 -7.99 41.93
CA MET A 1 -1.13 -7.50 41.14
C MET A 1 -0.64 -7.47 39.70
N GLY A 2 -1.05 -8.48 38.92
CA GLY A 2 -0.65 -8.56 37.51
C GLY A 2 -1.29 -7.42 36.73
N ASP A 3 -0.47 -6.65 36.08
CA ASP A 3 -0.86 -5.62 35.11
C ASP A 3 -1.65 -6.33 33.99
N ARG A 4 -2.98 -6.29 34.04
CA ARG A 4 -3.80 -6.80 32.94
C ARG A 4 -3.48 -5.92 31.72
N ALA A 5 -2.73 -6.48 30.78
CA ALA A 5 -2.51 -5.83 29.51
C ALA A 5 -3.86 -5.32 28.98
N VAL A 6 -3.97 -4.01 28.81
CA VAL A 6 -5.18 -3.40 28.23
C VAL A 6 -5.30 -3.95 26.81
N THR A 7 -6.41 -4.61 26.52
CA THR A 7 -6.71 -5.19 25.20
C THR A 7 -7.95 -4.54 24.62
N ASP A 8 -8.03 -4.48 23.30
CA ASP A 8 -9.13 -3.82 22.59
C ASP A 8 -9.63 -4.71 21.44
N ALA A 9 -10.82 -5.28 21.58
CA ALA A 9 -11.42 -6.18 20.60
C ALA A 9 -11.98 -5.48 19.33
N ARG A 10 -12.02 -4.14 19.34
CA ARG A 10 -12.50 -3.39 18.16
C ARG A 10 -11.63 -3.66 16.93
N PRO A 11 -12.20 -3.66 15.70
CA PRO A 11 -11.45 -4.00 14.52
C PRO A 11 -10.41 -2.94 14.11
N VAL A 12 -9.42 -3.34 13.33
CA VAL A 12 -8.54 -2.46 12.58
C VAL A 12 -9.17 -2.19 11.21
N GLY A 13 -9.35 -0.91 10.87
CA GLY A 13 -9.88 -0.47 9.59
C GLY A 13 -8.78 -0.32 8.55
N PHE A 14 -9.07 -0.75 7.33
CA PHE A 14 -8.23 -0.53 6.15
C PHE A 14 -9.07 0.12 5.07
N PHE A 15 -8.56 1.12 4.36
CA PHE A 15 -9.20 1.56 3.13
C PHE A 15 -8.18 1.78 2.02
N ASP A 16 -8.61 1.49 0.81
CA ASP A 16 -7.89 1.73 -0.44
C ASP A 16 -8.86 2.27 -1.49
N SER A 17 -8.33 2.84 -2.58
CA SER A 17 -9.13 3.22 -3.74
C SER A 17 -9.82 2.03 -4.41
N GLY A 18 -9.30 0.82 -4.22
CA GLY A 18 -9.82 -0.42 -4.82
C GLY A 18 -9.34 -1.67 -4.10
N LEU A 19 -8.88 -2.66 -4.88
CA LEU A 19 -8.45 -3.96 -4.38
C LEU A 19 -6.95 -4.02 -4.02
N GLY A 20 -6.17 -3.00 -4.37
CA GLY A 20 -4.71 -3.00 -4.20
C GLY A 20 -4.26 -3.25 -2.77
N GLY A 21 -4.90 -2.61 -1.80
CA GLY A 21 -4.56 -2.72 -0.38
C GLY A 21 -4.80 -4.09 0.27
N LEU A 22 -5.39 -5.05 -0.45
CA LEU A 22 -5.58 -6.41 0.04
C LEU A 22 -4.24 -7.10 0.36
N CYS A 23 -3.16 -6.79 -0.35
CA CYS A 23 -1.83 -7.31 -0.03
C CYS A 23 -1.37 -6.90 1.38
N ILE A 24 -1.70 -5.68 1.82
CA ILE A 24 -1.37 -5.18 3.16
C ILE A 24 -2.28 -5.83 4.21
N LEU A 25 -3.57 -5.95 3.92
CA LEU A 25 -4.52 -6.65 4.79
C LEU A 25 -4.07 -8.09 5.06
N GLU A 26 -3.72 -8.84 4.02
CA GLU A 26 -3.26 -10.22 4.17
C GLU A 26 -1.93 -10.31 4.92
N ALA A 27 -0.99 -9.39 4.71
CA ALA A 27 0.23 -9.31 5.50
C ALA A 27 -0.07 -9.03 6.99
N PHE A 28 -1.04 -8.15 7.26
CA PHE A 28 -1.46 -7.83 8.62
C PHE A 28 -2.16 -9.02 9.32
N LYS A 29 -3.08 -9.70 8.63
CA LYS A 29 -3.77 -10.90 9.16
C LYS A 29 -2.78 -12.01 9.53
N ARG A 30 -1.77 -12.24 8.70
CA ARG A 30 -0.70 -13.22 9.02
C ARG A 30 0.10 -12.84 10.27
N LEU A 31 0.36 -11.54 10.45
CA LEU A 31 1.17 -11.03 11.57
C LEU A 31 0.37 -10.86 12.87
N CYS A 32 -0.92 -10.60 12.77
CA CYS A 32 -1.84 -10.30 13.86
C CYS A 32 -3.12 -11.15 13.73
N PRO A 33 -3.02 -12.49 13.88
CA PRO A 33 -4.13 -13.40 13.57
C PRO A 33 -5.34 -13.25 14.50
N ALA A 34 -5.19 -12.64 15.68
CA ALA A 34 -6.31 -12.37 16.60
C ALA A 34 -7.04 -11.04 16.31
N GLU A 35 -6.55 -10.22 15.38
CA GLU A 35 -7.12 -8.92 15.10
C GLU A 35 -8.30 -9.02 14.12
N SER A 36 -9.47 -8.54 14.54
CA SER A 36 -10.59 -8.31 13.62
C SER A 36 -10.27 -7.17 12.66
N THR A 37 -10.77 -7.24 11.43
CA THR A 37 -10.48 -6.24 10.39
C THR A 37 -11.72 -5.82 9.62
N VAL A 38 -11.75 -4.56 9.20
CA VAL A 38 -12.71 -4.05 8.22
C VAL A 38 -11.93 -3.46 7.05
N TYR A 39 -12.07 -4.03 5.86
CA TYR A 39 -11.48 -3.50 4.64
C TYR A 39 -12.54 -2.78 3.82
N LEU A 40 -12.27 -1.55 3.39
CA LEU A 40 -13.12 -0.76 2.52
C LEU A 40 -12.40 -0.48 1.21
N ALA A 41 -12.88 -1.10 0.13
CA ALA A 41 -12.49 -0.81 -1.25
C ALA A 41 -13.38 0.32 -1.79
N ASP A 42 -12.81 1.49 -2.04
CA ASP A 42 -13.56 2.62 -2.63
C ASP A 42 -13.61 2.51 -4.17
N SER A 43 -14.12 1.37 -4.64
CA SER A 43 -14.13 0.99 -6.06
C SER A 43 -14.94 1.94 -6.95
N ALA A 44 -15.98 2.59 -6.41
CA ALA A 44 -16.75 3.59 -7.14
C ALA A 44 -15.92 4.80 -7.58
N HIS A 45 -14.83 5.08 -6.87
CA HIS A 45 -13.94 6.22 -7.14
C HIS A 45 -12.54 5.79 -7.59
N CYS A 46 -12.30 4.51 -7.83
CA CYS A 46 -11.03 3.99 -8.36
C CYS A 46 -10.85 4.40 -9.84
N PRO A 47 -9.62 4.80 -10.25
CA PRO A 47 -8.41 4.98 -9.47
C PRO A 47 -8.29 6.38 -8.82
N TYR A 48 -7.56 6.49 -7.71
CA TYR A 48 -7.27 7.79 -7.08
C TYR A 48 -6.11 8.54 -7.76
N GLY A 49 -5.24 7.85 -8.50
CA GLY A 49 -3.99 8.40 -9.04
C GLY A 49 -4.16 9.64 -9.91
N ASN A 50 -5.30 9.75 -10.60
CA ASN A 50 -5.60 10.83 -11.55
C ASN A 50 -6.59 11.87 -10.99
N ARG A 51 -6.94 11.79 -9.70
CA ARG A 51 -7.89 12.73 -9.08
C ARG A 51 -7.18 13.92 -8.45
N PRO A 52 -7.85 15.09 -8.39
CA PRO A 52 -7.34 16.23 -7.63
C PRO A 52 -7.13 15.89 -6.15
N ALA A 53 -6.05 16.39 -5.54
CA ALA A 53 -5.73 16.13 -4.13
C ALA A 53 -6.88 16.46 -3.18
N ALA A 54 -7.58 17.57 -3.40
CA ALA A 54 -8.74 17.97 -2.59
C ALA A 54 -9.88 16.94 -2.63
N GLU A 55 -10.11 16.30 -3.79
CA GLU A 55 -11.09 15.23 -3.92
C GLU A 55 -10.65 13.98 -3.16
N ILE A 56 -9.38 13.60 -3.27
CA ILE A 56 -8.82 12.45 -2.54
C ILE A 56 -8.94 12.65 -1.03
N VAL A 57 -8.68 13.87 -0.53
CA VAL A 57 -8.87 14.21 0.89
C VAL A 57 -10.32 14.03 1.30
N ARG A 58 -11.29 14.51 0.52
CA ARG A 58 -12.72 14.35 0.79
C ARG A 58 -13.15 12.87 0.82
N LEU A 59 -12.71 12.08 -0.15
CA LEU A 59 -12.98 10.65 -0.22
C LEU A 59 -12.35 9.89 0.95
N SER A 60 -11.10 10.21 1.28
CA SER A 60 -10.40 9.60 2.42
C SER A 60 -11.08 9.91 3.76
N GLU A 61 -11.60 11.13 3.93
CA GLU A 61 -12.37 11.52 5.12
C GLU A 61 -13.69 10.73 5.21
N ALA A 62 -14.39 10.51 4.08
CA ALA A 62 -15.62 9.71 4.03
C ALA A 62 -15.33 8.24 4.40
N ASN A 63 -14.26 7.65 3.85
CA ASN A 63 -13.83 6.29 4.16
C ASN A 63 -13.45 6.15 5.65
N TYR A 64 -12.70 7.10 6.19
CA TYR A 64 -12.40 7.15 7.62
C TYR A 64 -13.68 7.18 8.47
N ARG A 65 -14.64 8.06 8.13
CA ARG A 65 -15.90 8.15 8.89
C ARG A 65 -16.67 6.84 8.88
N THR A 66 -16.71 6.14 7.76
CA THR A 66 -17.32 4.82 7.66
C THR A 66 -16.63 3.84 8.61
N LEU A 67 -15.32 3.72 8.55
CA LEU A 67 -14.55 2.81 9.39
C LEU A 67 -14.64 3.16 10.88
N ALA A 68 -14.50 4.43 11.23
CA ALA A 68 -14.47 4.86 12.62
C ALA A 68 -15.85 4.91 13.27
N LYS A 69 -16.86 5.45 12.56
CA LYS A 69 -18.19 5.68 13.16
C LYS A 69 -19.15 4.52 12.99
N LYS A 70 -19.14 3.85 11.82
CA LYS A 70 -20.06 2.74 11.57
C LYS A 70 -19.52 1.41 12.10
N TYR A 71 -18.19 1.21 11.99
CA TYR A 71 -17.54 -0.06 12.36
C TYR A 71 -16.71 0.03 13.65
N GLY A 72 -16.59 1.22 14.25
CA GLY A 72 -15.89 1.41 15.53
C GLY A 72 -14.40 1.07 15.48
N CYS A 73 -13.74 1.19 14.34
CA CYS A 73 -12.34 0.81 14.19
C CYS A 73 -11.44 1.58 15.16
N LYS A 74 -10.55 0.86 15.86
CA LYS A 74 -9.58 1.41 16.84
C LYS A 74 -8.32 2.02 16.20
N MET A 75 -8.04 1.67 14.96
CA MET A 75 -6.94 2.17 14.12
C MET A 75 -7.39 2.17 12.67
N VAL A 76 -6.84 3.06 11.84
CA VAL A 76 -7.08 3.06 10.40
C VAL A 76 -5.75 3.01 9.63
N VAL A 77 -5.63 2.02 8.77
CA VAL A 77 -4.56 1.89 7.78
C VAL A 77 -5.06 2.48 6.46
N VAL A 78 -4.44 3.57 6.03
CA VAL A 78 -4.66 4.17 4.71
C VAL A 78 -3.88 3.32 3.70
N ALA A 79 -4.50 2.22 3.24
CA ALA A 79 -3.87 1.20 2.42
C ALA A 79 -3.81 1.60 0.93
N CYS A 80 -3.52 2.88 0.65
CA CYS A 80 -3.38 3.48 -0.67
C CYS A 80 -2.26 4.52 -0.64
N ASN A 81 -1.24 4.37 -1.50
CA ASN A 81 -0.13 5.33 -1.56
C ASN A 81 -0.62 6.73 -1.96
N THR A 82 -1.48 6.82 -2.97
CA THR A 82 -2.04 8.09 -3.42
C THR A 82 -2.88 8.76 -2.34
N ALA A 83 -3.75 8.01 -1.64
CA ALA A 83 -4.52 8.54 -0.53
C ALA A 83 -3.62 8.97 0.63
N THR A 84 -2.57 8.21 0.95
CA THR A 84 -1.58 8.60 1.96
C THR A 84 -0.92 9.92 1.57
N ALA A 85 -0.42 10.03 0.33
CA ALA A 85 0.27 11.21 -0.15
C ALA A 85 -0.59 12.48 -0.06
N ALA A 86 -1.89 12.37 -0.36
CA ALA A 86 -2.80 13.51 -0.41
C ALA A 86 -3.46 13.82 0.94
N ALA A 87 -3.79 12.81 1.76
CA ALA A 87 -4.76 12.97 2.85
C ALA A 87 -4.23 12.69 4.26
N ILE A 88 -3.09 12.00 4.42
CA ILE A 88 -2.67 11.49 5.74
C ILE A 88 -2.49 12.60 6.78
N ASP A 89 -1.91 13.74 6.40
CA ASP A 89 -1.67 14.86 7.32
C ASP A 89 -2.99 15.51 7.73
N THR A 90 -3.91 15.68 6.80
CA THR A 90 -5.26 16.21 7.06
C THR A 90 -6.04 15.30 8.00
N LEU A 91 -6.00 13.97 7.76
CA LEU A 91 -6.66 12.98 8.62
C LEU A 91 -6.10 13.02 10.05
N ARG A 92 -4.77 13.05 10.18
CA ARG A 92 -4.10 13.12 11.49
C ARG A 92 -4.43 14.42 12.24
N ALA A 93 -4.44 15.55 11.54
CA ALA A 93 -4.77 16.85 12.14
C ALA A 93 -6.22 16.92 12.61
N LYS A 94 -7.17 16.41 11.80
CA LYS A 94 -8.60 16.42 12.15
C LYS A 94 -8.97 15.39 13.22
N HIS A 95 -8.24 14.28 13.30
CA HIS A 95 -8.58 13.15 14.17
C HIS A 95 -7.37 12.70 15.02
N PRO A 96 -6.83 13.57 15.89
CA PRO A 96 -5.56 13.34 16.60
C PRO A 96 -5.59 12.14 17.56
N LYS A 97 -6.77 11.70 17.98
CA LYS A 97 -6.93 10.51 18.84
C LYS A 97 -6.88 9.18 18.06
N MET A 98 -7.15 9.22 16.73
CA MET A 98 -7.14 8.03 15.89
C MET A 98 -5.71 7.72 15.42
N PRO A 99 -5.20 6.52 15.68
CA PRO A 99 -3.93 6.10 15.07
C PRO A 99 -4.13 5.84 13.58
N PHE A 100 -3.39 6.57 12.74
CA PHE A 100 -3.35 6.37 11.30
C PHE A 100 -2.01 5.79 10.87
N ILE A 101 -2.04 4.72 10.10
CA ILE A 101 -0.89 4.17 9.38
C ILE A 101 -1.04 4.56 7.92
N GLY A 102 -0.07 5.26 7.38
CA GLY A 102 0.03 5.57 5.95
C GLY A 102 1.11 4.75 5.28
N LEU A 103 1.17 4.83 3.97
CA LEU A 103 2.13 4.14 3.12
C LEU A 103 3.06 5.12 2.43
N GLU A 104 4.33 4.74 2.36
CA GLU A 104 5.32 5.43 1.54
C GLU A 104 6.05 4.40 0.68
N PRO A 105 6.43 4.76 -0.56
CA PRO A 105 7.33 3.92 -1.33
C PRO A 105 8.62 3.62 -0.56
N ALA A 106 9.10 2.38 -0.65
CA ALA A 106 10.24 1.89 0.12
C ALA A 106 11.60 2.43 -0.41
N VAL A 107 11.67 3.74 -0.69
CA VAL A 107 12.86 4.41 -1.23
C VAL A 107 14.04 4.31 -0.27
N LYS A 108 13.80 4.56 1.03
CA LYS A 108 14.88 4.49 2.04
C LYS A 108 15.55 3.12 2.08
N PRO A 109 14.85 1.98 2.27
CA PRO A 109 15.52 0.68 2.28
C PRO A 109 16.14 0.30 0.94
N ALA A 110 15.62 0.77 -0.19
CA ALA A 110 16.22 0.59 -1.50
C ALA A 110 17.55 1.35 -1.62
N ALA A 111 17.55 2.63 -1.30
CA ALA A 111 18.74 3.47 -1.36
C ALA A 111 19.88 2.95 -0.48
N LEU A 112 19.55 2.48 0.75
CA LEU A 112 20.54 1.93 1.68
C LEU A 112 21.12 0.57 1.26
N ARG A 113 20.46 -0.17 0.37
CA ARG A 113 20.87 -1.51 -0.08
C ARG A 113 21.43 -1.53 -1.49
N SER A 114 21.18 -0.48 -2.27
CA SER A 114 21.64 -0.41 -3.66
C SER A 114 23.17 -0.46 -3.70
N LYS A 115 23.68 -1.32 -4.59
CA LYS A 115 25.12 -1.47 -4.88
C LYS A 115 25.53 -0.66 -6.11
N THR A 116 24.59 -0.46 -7.05
CA THR A 116 24.84 0.32 -8.27
C THR A 116 24.63 1.82 -8.06
N GLY A 117 24.03 2.22 -6.94
CA GLY A 117 23.58 3.59 -6.73
C GLY A 117 22.38 3.99 -7.60
N VAL A 118 21.68 3.04 -8.21
CA VAL A 118 20.49 3.30 -9.03
C VAL A 118 19.30 2.49 -8.53
N VAL A 119 18.18 3.19 -8.26
CA VAL A 119 16.94 2.60 -7.76
C VAL A 119 15.78 3.00 -8.66
N GLY A 120 15.01 2.04 -9.15
CA GLY A 120 13.75 2.28 -9.85
C GLY A 120 12.59 2.37 -8.86
N VAL A 121 11.69 3.32 -9.05
CA VAL A 121 10.43 3.40 -8.29
C VAL A 121 9.26 3.37 -9.26
N LEU A 122 8.42 2.35 -9.12
CA LEU A 122 7.14 2.26 -9.83
C LEU A 122 6.05 2.84 -8.93
N ALA A 123 5.31 3.83 -9.39
CA ALA A 123 4.19 4.39 -8.65
C ALA A 123 3.16 5.03 -9.59
N THR A 124 2.05 5.50 -9.03
CA THR A 124 1.10 6.35 -9.74
C THR A 124 1.60 7.79 -9.76
N ALA A 125 1.13 8.59 -10.73
CA ALA A 125 1.48 10.01 -10.84
C ALA A 125 1.20 10.77 -9.52
N GLY A 126 0.03 10.51 -8.89
CA GLY A 126 -0.35 11.12 -7.61
C GLY A 126 0.58 10.79 -6.44
N THR A 127 1.25 9.63 -6.46
CA THR A 127 2.23 9.28 -5.43
C THR A 127 3.50 10.11 -5.57
N PHE A 128 3.99 10.32 -6.79
CA PHE A 128 5.22 11.10 -7.05
C PHE A 128 5.09 12.58 -6.71
N SER A 129 3.90 13.16 -6.82
CA SER A 129 3.63 14.53 -6.40
C SER A 129 3.52 14.71 -4.87
N GLY A 130 3.45 13.62 -4.13
CA GLY A 130 3.27 13.64 -2.67
C GLY A 130 4.49 14.14 -1.90
N ARG A 131 4.24 14.92 -0.82
CA ARG A 131 5.29 15.47 0.05
C ARG A 131 6.16 14.38 0.66
N LEU A 132 5.56 13.34 1.23
CA LEU A 132 6.27 12.26 1.92
C LEU A 132 7.27 11.54 1.01
N TYR A 133 6.89 11.24 -0.24
CA TYR A 133 7.81 10.65 -1.22
C TYR A 133 9.02 11.56 -1.48
N ASN A 134 8.77 12.85 -1.71
CA ASN A 134 9.82 13.81 -2.04
C ASN A 134 10.76 14.06 -0.85
N GLU A 135 10.24 14.16 0.38
CA GLU A 135 11.05 14.27 1.60
C GLU A 135 11.90 13.02 1.84
N THR A 136 11.32 11.81 1.67
CA THR A 136 12.05 10.56 1.83
C THR A 136 13.15 10.42 0.79
N LYS A 137 12.88 10.76 -0.47
CA LYS A 137 13.88 10.81 -1.53
C LYS A 137 15.01 11.79 -1.19
N ALA A 138 14.68 13.03 -0.84
CA ALA A 138 15.66 14.07 -0.52
C ALA A 138 16.54 13.69 0.69
N LYS A 139 15.96 13.01 1.68
CA LYS A 139 16.68 12.63 2.91
C LYS A 139 17.58 11.42 2.76
N PHE A 140 17.16 10.41 2.01
CA PHE A 140 17.80 9.08 2.02
C PHE A 140 18.41 8.66 0.67
N ALA A 141 18.19 9.42 -0.39
CA ALA A 141 18.71 9.12 -1.72
C ALA A 141 19.62 10.23 -2.28
N LYS A 142 20.42 10.87 -1.41
CA LYS A 142 21.37 11.94 -1.82
C LYS A 142 22.44 11.42 -2.77
N ASP A 143 22.95 10.22 -2.49
CA ASP A 143 24.03 9.59 -3.25
C ASP A 143 23.51 8.46 -4.15
N VAL A 144 22.19 8.42 -4.39
CA VAL A 144 21.52 7.37 -5.17
C VAL A 144 20.64 8.01 -6.23
N THR A 145 20.77 7.56 -7.46
CA THR A 145 19.89 7.96 -8.56
C THR A 145 18.54 7.24 -8.42
N VAL A 146 17.46 7.99 -8.17
CA VAL A 146 16.11 7.45 -8.10
C VAL A 146 15.37 7.75 -9.41
N ILE A 147 15.07 6.70 -10.19
CA ILE A 147 14.34 6.78 -11.45
C ILE A 147 12.87 6.50 -11.18
N ALA A 148 12.02 7.51 -11.42
CA ALA A 148 10.57 7.39 -11.28
C ALA A 148 9.95 6.84 -12.58
N ALA A 149 9.14 5.78 -12.45
CA ALA A 149 8.37 5.23 -13.56
C ALA A 149 6.88 5.24 -13.20
N VAL A 150 6.11 6.08 -13.88
CA VAL A 150 4.66 6.12 -13.73
C VAL A 150 4.06 4.90 -14.42
N ALA A 151 3.23 4.13 -13.70
CA ALA A 151 2.62 2.88 -14.17
C ALA A 151 1.12 2.81 -13.80
N ASP A 152 0.36 3.87 -14.09
CA ASP A 152 -1.07 3.98 -13.76
C ASP A 152 -1.89 2.85 -14.39
N GLU A 153 -1.48 2.32 -15.57
CA GLU A 153 -2.12 1.19 -16.22
C GLU A 153 -2.12 -0.10 -15.38
N PHE A 154 -1.15 -0.27 -14.46
CA PHE A 154 -1.11 -1.46 -13.59
C PHE A 154 -2.30 -1.50 -12.62
N VAL A 155 -2.83 -0.34 -12.23
CA VAL A 155 -4.03 -0.26 -11.40
C VAL A 155 -5.22 -0.88 -12.13
N ALA A 156 -5.46 -0.47 -13.38
CA ALA A 156 -6.54 -1.00 -14.21
C ALA A 156 -6.39 -2.51 -14.47
N ILE A 157 -5.15 -2.98 -14.71
CA ILE A 157 -4.86 -4.39 -14.88
C ILE A 157 -5.28 -5.16 -13.63
N VAL A 158 -4.85 -4.73 -12.44
CA VAL A 158 -5.13 -5.44 -11.18
C VAL A 158 -6.62 -5.40 -10.82
N GLU A 159 -7.28 -4.26 -10.97
CA GLU A 159 -8.73 -4.16 -10.75
C GLU A 159 -9.49 -5.11 -11.69
N SER A 160 -9.06 -5.26 -12.94
CA SER A 160 -9.67 -6.18 -13.91
C SER A 160 -9.45 -7.66 -13.57
N LEU A 161 -8.53 -7.98 -12.64
CA LEU A 161 -8.36 -9.36 -12.16
C LEU A 161 -9.46 -9.77 -11.19
N GLY A 162 -10.10 -8.81 -10.51
CA GLY A 162 -11.15 -9.10 -9.53
C GLY A 162 -10.69 -10.02 -8.39
N GLY A 163 -9.40 -9.98 -8.02
CA GLY A 163 -8.79 -10.87 -7.03
C GLY A 163 -8.16 -12.15 -7.59
N ALA A 164 -8.30 -12.44 -8.89
CA ALA A 164 -7.63 -13.59 -9.52
C ALA A 164 -6.11 -13.39 -9.60
N LYS A 165 -5.35 -14.47 -9.50
CA LYS A 165 -3.90 -14.46 -9.72
C LYS A 165 -3.57 -14.48 -11.21
N VAL A 166 -2.50 -13.79 -11.63
CA VAL A 166 -2.06 -13.71 -13.02
C VAL A 166 -1.75 -15.09 -13.58
N GLU A 167 -1.19 -15.99 -12.78
CA GLU A 167 -0.79 -17.35 -13.17
C GLU A 167 -1.97 -18.19 -13.67
N GLY A 168 -3.17 -17.97 -13.12
CA GLY A 168 -4.39 -18.68 -13.51
C GLY A 168 -5.08 -18.14 -14.77
N LEU A 169 -4.57 -17.06 -15.39
CA LEU A 169 -5.19 -16.45 -16.55
C LEU A 169 -4.83 -17.20 -17.86
N PRO A 170 -5.65 -17.06 -18.93
CA PRO A 170 -5.29 -17.53 -20.27
C PRO A 170 -3.93 -16.98 -20.74
N ALA A 171 -3.18 -17.77 -21.49
CA ALA A 171 -1.82 -17.45 -21.95
C ALA A 171 -1.73 -16.08 -22.65
N ALA A 172 -2.69 -15.76 -23.54
CA ALA A 172 -2.70 -14.49 -24.25
C ALA A 172 -2.87 -13.27 -23.27
N ARG A 173 -3.68 -13.43 -22.20
CA ARG A 173 -3.84 -12.37 -21.19
C ARG A 173 -2.57 -12.22 -20.34
N ARG A 174 -1.95 -13.32 -19.94
CA ARG A 174 -0.65 -13.29 -19.24
C ARG A 174 0.43 -12.59 -20.06
N ALA A 175 0.54 -12.91 -21.36
CA ALA A 175 1.51 -12.28 -22.25
C ALA A 175 1.30 -10.77 -22.39
N ARG A 176 0.05 -10.30 -22.46
CA ARG A 176 -0.27 -8.85 -22.47
C ARG A 176 0.14 -8.15 -21.19
N ILE A 177 -0.10 -8.79 -20.03
CA ILE A 177 0.31 -8.24 -18.72
C ILE A 177 1.83 -8.19 -18.64
N GLU A 178 2.52 -9.25 -19.04
CA GLU A 178 3.99 -9.30 -19.04
C GLU A 178 4.58 -8.23 -19.97
N ALA A 179 4.02 -8.02 -21.15
CA ALA A 179 4.44 -6.96 -22.06
C ALA A 179 4.26 -5.56 -21.45
N ALA A 180 3.16 -5.32 -20.72
CA ALA A 180 2.95 -4.07 -20.00
C ALA A 180 3.98 -3.87 -18.88
N VAL A 181 4.26 -4.90 -18.10
CA VAL A 181 5.29 -4.87 -17.04
C VAL A 181 6.67 -4.63 -17.65
N ARG A 182 7.02 -5.32 -18.71
CA ARG A 182 8.31 -5.19 -19.42
C ARG A 182 8.56 -3.76 -19.88
N ARG A 183 7.57 -3.09 -20.46
CA ARG A 183 7.69 -1.69 -20.89
C ARG A 183 8.08 -0.72 -19.75
N ARG A 184 7.69 -1.01 -18.50
CA ARG A 184 7.99 -0.17 -17.34
C ARG A 184 9.28 -0.59 -16.63
N ILE A 185 9.61 -1.86 -16.63
CA ILE A 185 10.75 -2.40 -15.89
C ILE A 185 12.05 -2.30 -16.72
N GLU A 186 12.03 -2.62 -18.01
CA GLU A 186 13.26 -2.64 -18.83
C GLU A 186 14.01 -1.29 -18.87
N PRO A 187 13.35 -0.12 -18.96
CA PRO A 187 14.08 1.14 -18.88
C PRO A 187 14.81 1.36 -17.54
N LEU A 188 14.24 0.89 -16.44
CA LEU A 188 14.87 0.97 -15.12
C LEU A 188 16.12 0.08 -15.06
N LEU A 189 15.99 -1.16 -15.56
CA LEU A 189 17.09 -2.12 -15.59
C LEU A 189 18.22 -1.69 -16.54
N ALA A 190 17.86 -1.13 -17.70
CA ALA A 190 18.83 -0.59 -18.66
C ALA A 190 19.62 0.59 -18.08
N ALA A 191 19.01 1.37 -17.20
CA ALA A 191 19.68 2.44 -16.46
C ALA A 191 20.50 1.95 -15.26
N GLY A 192 20.60 0.63 -15.03
CA GLY A 192 21.41 0.04 -13.96
C GLY A 192 20.69 -0.09 -12.61
N ALA A 193 19.37 0.04 -12.56
CA ALA A 193 18.65 -0.15 -11.29
C ALA A 193 18.80 -1.59 -10.76
N ASP A 194 19.34 -1.74 -9.56
CA ASP A 194 19.47 -3.02 -8.86
C ASP A 194 18.35 -3.25 -7.83
N HIS A 195 17.49 -2.26 -7.64
CA HIS A 195 16.27 -2.34 -6.82
C HIS A 195 15.10 -1.69 -7.56
N VAL A 196 13.94 -2.36 -7.51
CA VAL A 196 12.65 -1.83 -8.01
C VAL A 196 11.68 -1.77 -6.86
N VAL A 197 11.24 -0.56 -6.52
CA VAL A 197 10.30 -0.29 -5.42
C VAL A 197 8.88 -0.26 -5.95
N LEU A 198 7.98 -1.02 -5.31
CA LEU A 198 6.55 -1.01 -5.59
C LEU A 198 5.89 0.11 -4.78
N GLY A 199 5.70 1.27 -5.38
CA GLY A 199 5.14 2.48 -4.77
C GLY A 199 3.62 2.62 -4.94
N CYS A 200 2.91 1.55 -5.27
CA CYS A 200 1.46 1.49 -5.34
C CYS A 200 0.99 0.14 -4.81
N THR A 201 -0.10 0.12 -4.07
CA THR A 201 -0.68 -1.08 -3.44
C THR A 201 -1.18 -2.13 -4.44
N HIS A 202 -1.49 -1.73 -5.66
CA HIS A 202 -1.85 -2.65 -6.73
C HIS A 202 -0.66 -3.46 -7.25
N PHE A 203 0.54 -2.91 -7.21
CA PHE A 203 1.71 -3.51 -7.88
C PHE A 203 2.22 -4.81 -7.25
N PRO A 204 2.10 -5.06 -5.93
CA PRO A 204 2.37 -6.36 -5.34
C PRO A 204 1.58 -7.52 -5.96
N HIS A 205 0.37 -7.27 -6.49
CA HIS A 205 -0.40 -8.29 -7.22
C HIS A 205 0.23 -8.70 -8.56
N LEU A 206 1.17 -7.90 -9.08
CA LEU A 206 1.97 -8.19 -10.27
C LEU A 206 3.41 -8.57 -9.93
N LYS A 207 3.75 -8.74 -8.64
CA LYS A 207 5.13 -8.95 -8.19
C LYS A 207 5.81 -10.13 -8.86
N SER A 208 5.13 -11.27 -9.00
CA SER A 208 5.66 -12.46 -9.67
C SER A 208 6.02 -12.19 -11.15
N VAL A 209 5.23 -11.38 -11.84
CA VAL A 209 5.51 -10.96 -13.22
C VAL A 209 6.68 -9.99 -13.26
N ILE A 210 6.73 -9.03 -12.33
CA ILE A 210 7.81 -8.04 -12.22
C ILE A 210 9.14 -8.73 -11.93
N GLU A 211 9.18 -9.68 -10.99
CA GLU A 211 10.37 -10.47 -10.66
C GLU A 211 10.84 -11.32 -11.85
N ARG A 212 9.93 -11.93 -12.58
CA ARG A 212 10.24 -12.70 -13.79
C ARG A 212 10.84 -11.81 -14.89
N VAL A 213 10.29 -10.62 -15.12
CA VAL A 213 10.84 -9.65 -16.08
C VAL A 213 12.19 -9.10 -15.61
N ALA A 214 12.35 -8.85 -14.32
CA ALA A 214 13.62 -8.41 -13.74
C ALA A 214 14.71 -9.48 -13.88
N ALA A 215 14.35 -10.78 -13.93
CA ALA A 215 15.25 -11.90 -14.16
C ALA A 215 16.52 -11.88 -13.27
N GLY A 216 16.36 -11.51 -11.99
CA GLY A 216 17.45 -11.41 -11.02
C GLY A 216 18.34 -10.16 -11.16
N ARG A 217 18.11 -9.31 -12.17
CA ARG A 217 18.87 -8.07 -12.37
C ARG A 217 18.58 -7.00 -11.30
N ALA A 218 17.39 -7.04 -10.69
CA ALA A 218 17.01 -6.13 -9.62
C ALA A 218 16.16 -6.83 -8.56
N ALA A 219 16.35 -6.44 -7.30
CA ALA A 219 15.50 -6.87 -6.19
C ALA A 219 14.19 -6.08 -6.19
N VAL A 220 13.05 -6.76 -6.07
CA VAL A 220 11.73 -6.12 -6.02
C VAL A 220 11.31 -5.89 -4.58
N LEU A 221 11.11 -4.64 -4.18
CA LEU A 221 10.74 -4.24 -2.83
C LEU A 221 9.24 -3.96 -2.72
N ASP A 222 8.56 -4.83 -1.97
CA ASP A 222 7.16 -4.74 -1.60
C ASP A 222 7.04 -4.19 -0.17
N PRO A 223 6.34 -3.08 0.07
CA PRO A 223 6.21 -2.49 1.41
C PRO A 223 5.17 -3.18 2.31
N SER A 224 4.38 -4.13 1.82
CA SER A 224 3.21 -4.68 2.52
C SER A 224 3.54 -5.21 3.92
N ASP A 225 4.57 -6.04 4.06
CA ASP A 225 4.99 -6.58 5.36
C ASP A 225 5.54 -5.50 6.31
N ALA A 226 6.19 -4.46 5.77
CA ALA A 226 6.70 -3.36 6.57
C ALA A 226 5.56 -2.52 7.16
N VAL A 227 4.51 -2.28 6.38
CA VAL A 227 3.29 -1.59 6.83
C VAL A 227 2.56 -2.41 7.89
N ALA A 228 2.42 -3.72 7.69
CA ALA A 228 1.82 -4.63 8.68
C ALA A 228 2.58 -4.61 10.01
N ARG A 229 3.93 -4.68 9.96
CA ARG A 229 4.77 -4.56 11.18
C ARG A 229 4.59 -3.22 11.87
N GLN A 230 4.49 -2.12 11.12
CA GLN A 230 4.26 -0.79 11.68
C GLN A 230 2.89 -0.70 12.36
N ALA A 231 1.83 -1.23 11.74
CA ALA A 231 0.50 -1.28 12.33
C ALA A 231 0.51 -2.07 13.66
N ARG A 232 1.10 -3.27 13.67
CA ARG A 232 1.26 -4.07 14.90
C ARG A 232 2.03 -3.31 15.98
N ARG A 233 3.14 -2.65 15.62
CA ARG A 233 3.95 -1.87 16.57
C ARG A 233 3.14 -0.76 17.23
N VAL A 234 2.33 -0.03 16.44
CA VAL A 234 1.50 1.06 16.96
C VAL A 234 0.37 0.53 17.84
N LEU A 235 -0.27 -0.58 17.47
CA LEU A 235 -1.27 -1.24 18.34
C LEU A 235 -0.65 -1.64 19.68
N ALA A 236 0.51 -2.29 19.66
CA ALA A 236 1.22 -2.71 20.88
C ALA A 236 1.60 -1.51 21.76
N ALA A 237 2.19 -0.48 21.17
CA ALA A 237 2.63 0.72 21.91
C ALA A 237 1.47 1.51 22.54
N ARG A 238 0.25 1.34 22.03
CA ARG A 238 -0.96 2.00 22.56
C ARG A 238 -1.83 1.09 23.44
N GLY A 239 -1.44 -0.16 23.69
CA GLY A 239 -2.26 -1.12 24.42
C GLY A 239 -3.54 -1.52 23.68
N LEU A 240 -3.53 -1.48 22.35
CA LEU A 240 -4.71 -1.70 21.51
C LEU A 240 -4.71 -3.09 20.83
N LEU A 241 -3.79 -4.00 21.18
CA LEU A 241 -3.81 -5.35 20.63
C LEU A 241 -5.10 -6.07 21.07
N ALA A 242 -5.68 -6.85 20.16
CA ALA A 242 -6.84 -7.67 20.47
C ALA A 242 -6.49 -8.74 21.52
N PRO A 243 -7.45 -9.13 22.39
CA PRO A 243 -7.31 -10.34 23.19
C PRO A 243 -7.27 -11.57 22.28
N SER A 244 -6.84 -12.71 22.82
CA SER A 244 -6.98 -13.99 22.11
C SER A 244 -8.46 -14.28 21.81
N GLY A 245 -8.77 -14.72 20.60
CA GLY A 245 -10.14 -15.02 20.17
C GLY A 245 -10.22 -15.21 18.65
N GLU A 246 -11.41 -15.56 18.18
CA GLU A 246 -11.67 -15.67 16.75
C GLU A 246 -11.91 -14.27 16.15
N PRO A 247 -11.11 -13.85 15.14
CA PRO A 247 -11.28 -12.56 14.51
C PRO A 247 -12.46 -12.55 13.53
N VAL A 248 -13.10 -11.39 13.40
CA VAL A 248 -14.11 -11.15 12.36
C VAL A 248 -13.53 -10.28 11.28
N HIS A 249 -13.68 -10.70 10.01
CA HIS A 249 -13.20 -9.96 8.86
C HIS A 249 -14.36 -9.49 8.00
N VAL A 250 -14.49 -8.17 7.83
CA VAL A 250 -15.53 -7.55 7.01
C VAL A 250 -14.90 -6.93 5.76
N PHE A 251 -15.48 -7.20 4.61
CA PHE A 251 -15.11 -6.58 3.34
C PHE A 251 -16.25 -5.70 2.85
N LEU A 252 -15.95 -4.44 2.56
CA LEU A 252 -16.87 -3.44 2.04
C LEU A 252 -16.38 -2.96 0.67
N ARG A 253 -17.33 -2.71 -0.22
CA ARG A 253 -17.06 -2.14 -1.52
C ARG A 253 -18.03 -0.97 -1.77
N SER A 254 -17.53 0.19 -2.19
CA SER A 254 -18.38 1.29 -2.62
C SER A 254 -18.89 1.03 -4.05
N GLY A 255 -20.11 1.51 -4.36
CA GLY A 255 -20.71 1.41 -5.70
C GLY A 255 -21.30 0.04 -6.04
N GLY A 256 -21.55 -0.82 -5.02
CA GLY A 256 -22.26 -2.09 -5.14
C GLY A 256 -23.63 -2.01 -4.50
#